data_96ef2bc864f215180dfd8eaa30ec0d46
#
_entry.id   96ef2bc864f215180dfd8eaa30ec0d46
#
_cell.length_a   1.000
_cell.length_b   1.000
_cell.length_c   1.000
_cell.angle_alpha   90.00
_cell.angle_beta   90.00
_cell.angle_gamma   90.00
#
_symmetry.space_group_name_H-M   'P 1'
#
loop_
_entity.id
_entity.type
_entity.pdbx_description
1 polymer ?
#
loop_
_entity_poly.entity_id
_entity_poly.type
_entity_poly.pdbx_seq_one_letter_code
_entity_poly.pdbx_strand_id
1 'polypeptide(L)'
;MDKISAKESCNLIGGEISIKIISHLQKFLWTSFSKYMINMVLQGLQYLSPDDKPVFKWDIGQPDGDEEQNCVAYLPSDKRIHDVECTQKFQFNCETLLYTLFTLRGICDENFEIESKYYFDAWTPHHTFVFHGFKGNKIFLEGKRWIIVSRFNPGKILAFYNGTKTFPVGVNPWYVTGYCGGDYKFEERIYLKLSKCEEHEFTCNNGDCIPLDRICNNFWDCLDESDENYCSNIETKNYRKEFPPSLSYRSNKLLIKVQLTLFDITAIKQLEDVLTIHFLFRLDWKDHRLDFMRLNESNPSILTEKEKASIWIPMVSFLNSAGSITTLIVDPLAEVSIHKSTTAQGKISPMSTIHEALTFNGNEAEIRYKRAFEFPIHCKFDFGFYPFDTQICKIEVSLSSRDQRMAVLNPINEAKNIQALYKNINILQFYIYDMYTEMVGSEGEKFVAYIVFKRLFTNIFTTTYIPTLCLQIVALITLFISEDRFDTTVNVTLTATLVMYTLYQSVSSSLPSTAYNKMIDYWLIFSLIMPFVVFVLEVLIELLNQSLESGPSKLKLRLKVFLTRFCKTLIIGVTIIFDVTYWVYNIITYNSVSN
;
A
#
# COMPACT_ATOMS: atom_id res chain seq x y z
N MET A 1 -32.40 9.05 -41.08
CA MET A 1 -32.00 8.98 -39.66
C MET A 1 -32.66 10.14 -38.93
N ASP A 2 -32.97 9.96 -37.64
CA ASP A 2 -33.32 11.11 -36.79
C ASP A 2 -32.08 11.95 -36.51
N LYS A 3 -32.27 13.15 -35.93
CA LYS A 3 -31.18 14.11 -35.75
C LYS A 3 -30.04 13.59 -34.88
N ILE A 4 -30.36 12.84 -33.81
CA ILE A 4 -29.37 12.31 -32.86
C ILE A 4 -28.47 11.30 -33.57
N SER A 5 -29.08 10.30 -34.21
CA SER A 5 -28.35 9.27 -34.97
C SER A 5 -27.55 9.88 -36.16
N ALA A 6 -28.05 10.94 -36.77
CA ALA A 6 -27.34 11.65 -37.83
C ALA A 6 -26.09 12.38 -37.30
N LYS A 7 -26.21 13.07 -36.15
CA LYS A 7 -25.09 13.73 -35.47
C LYS A 7 -24.02 12.75 -35.05
N GLU A 8 -24.42 11.66 -34.42
CA GLU A 8 -23.50 10.56 -34.02
C GLU A 8 -22.76 9.99 -35.23
N SER A 9 -23.49 9.72 -36.34
CA SER A 9 -22.88 9.22 -37.58
C SER A 9 -21.87 10.18 -38.17
N CYS A 10 -22.13 11.50 -38.16
CA CYS A 10 -21.18 12.51 -38.63
C CYS A 10 -19.94 12.57 -37.70
N ASN A 11 -20.14 12.57 -36.39
CA ASN A 11 -19.04 12.56 -35.41
C ASN A 11 -18.11 11.35 -35.58
N LEU A 12 -18.66 10.16 -35.86
CA LEU A 12 -17.86 8.94 -36.06
C LEU A 12 -16.86 9.05 -37.21
N ILE A 13 -17.18 9.80 -38.26
CA ILE A 13 -16.28 10.05 -39.41
C ILE A 13 -15.47 11.34 -39.29
N GLY A 14 -15.47 11.98 -38.10
CA GLY A 14 -14.74 13.21 -37.85
C GLY A 14 -15.38 14.46 -38.51
N GLY A 15 -16.68 14.40 -38.73
CA GLY A 15 -17.44 15.50 -39.32
C GLY A 15 -18.53 16.03 -38.40
N GLU A 16 -19.11 17.15 -38.80
CA GLU A 16 -20.29 17.73 -38.18
C GLU A 16 -21.46 17.74 -39.14
N ILE A 17 -22.69 17.79 -38.63
CA ILE A 17 -23.85 18.00 -39.49
C ILE A 17 -23.74 19.36 -40.13
N SER A 18 -23.68 19.40 -41.47
CA SER A 18 -23.45 20.62 -42.23
C SER A 18 -24.72 21.19 -42.81
N ILE A 19 -24.78 22.51 -42.89
CA ILE A 19 -25.81 23.32 -43.55
C ILE A 19 -25.43 23.60 -45.01
N LYS A 20 -24.17 23.38 -45.39
CA LYS A 20 -23.72 23.66 -46.78
C LYS A 20 -24.47 22.78 -47.78
N ILE A 21 -25.18 23.42 -48.68
CA ILE A 21 -26.05 22.78 -49.65
C ILE A 21 -25.25 22.40 -50.88
N ILE A 22 -25.28 21.11 -51.20
CA ILE A 22 -24.86 20.63 -52.50
C ILE A 22 -26.08 20.73 -53.44
N SER A 23 -26.00 21.49 -54.48
CA SER A 23 -27.09 21.92 -55.38
C SER A 23 -27.83 20.79 -56.14
N HIS A 24 -27.57 19.53 -55.85
CA HIS A 24 -28.11 18.38 -56.57
C HIS A 24 -28.96 17.41 -55.76
N LEU A 25 -29.25 17.68 -54.48
CA LEU A 25 -30.07 16.78 -53.65
C LEU A 25 -31.53 17.26 -53.60
N GLN A 26 -32.46 16.41 -54.04
CA GLN A 26 -33.92 16.71 -54.08
C GLN A 26 -34.66 16.16 -52.84
N LYS A 27 -34.01 16.09 -51.68
CA LYS A 27 -34.61 15.49 -50.45
C LYS A 27 -34.30 16.34 -49.23
N PHE A 28 -35.17 16.25 -48.20
CA PHE A 28 -34.95 16.91 -46.91
C PHE A 28 -33.62 16.49 -46.27
N LEU A 29 -32.88 17.47 -45.82
CA LEU A 29 -31.59 17.28 -45.15
C LEU A 29 -31.64 17.88 -43.76
N TRP A 30 -31.10 17.13 -42.76
CA TRP A 30 -30.87 17.65 -41.43
C TRP A 30 -29.80 18.74 -41.44
N THR A 31 -30.03 19.79 -40.64
CA THR A 31 -29.06 20.84 -40.38
C THR A 31 -28.81 20.98 -38.89
N SER A 32 -27.64 21.44 -38.52
CA SER A 32 -27.28 21.64 -37.12
C SER A 32 -27.60 23.06 -36.67
N PHE A 33 -28.77 23.23 -36.04
CA PHE A 33 -29.06 24.43 -35.26
C PHE A 33 -29.12 24.12 -33.78
N SER A 34 -28.52 24.96 -32.94
CA SER A 34 -28.71 24.87 -31.50
C SER A 34 -30.12 25.35 -31.12
N LYS A 35 -30.68 24.81 -30.03
CA LYS A 35 -31.97 25.25 -29.46
C LYS A 35 -32.01 26.78 -29.25
N TYR A 36 -30.86 27.38 -28.92
CA TYR A 36 -30.70 28.82 -28.77
C TYR A 36 -30.92 29.59 -30.09
N MET A 37 -30.41 29.08 -31.19
CA MET A 37 -30.58 29.70 -32.50
C MET A 37 -32.03 29.59 -33.03
N ILE A 38 -32.71 28.48 -32.77
CA ILE A 38 -34.14 28.33 -33.09
C ILE A 38 -34.96 29.37 -32.31
N ASN A 39 -34.72 29.57 -31.02
CA ASN A 39 -35.38 30.60 -30.23
C ASN A 39 -35.06 32.02 -30.73
N MET A 40 -33.85 32.29 -31.20
CA MET A 40 -33.49 33.58 -31.80
C MET A 40 -34.25 33.82 -33.10
N VAL A 41 -34.44 32.79 -33.92
CA VAL A 41 -35.20 32.89 -35.19
C VAL A 41 -36.69 33.09 -34.93
N LEU A 42 -37.27 32.39 -33.94
CA LEU A 42 -38.65 32.60 -33.50
C LEU A 42 -38.90 34.03 -32.97
N GLN A 43 -37.87 34.70 -32.45
CA GLN A 43 -37.93 36.10 -32.03
C GLN A 43 -37.71 37.10 -33.18
N GLY A 44 -37.67 36.64 -34.43
CA GLY A 44 -37.52 37.50 -35.60
C GLY A 44 -36.07 37.91 -35.91
N LEU A 45 -35.07 37.30 -35.25
CA LEU A 45 -33.66 37.54 -35.57
C LEU A 45 -33.24 36.62 -36.71
N GLN A 46 -32.86 37.20 -37.84
CA GLN A 46 -32.31 36.47 -38.99
C GLN A 46 -30.86 36.05 -38.66
N TYR A 47 -30.56 34.76 -38.87
CA TYR A 47 -29.18 34.31 -38.83
C TYR A 47 -28.44 34.74 -40.10
N LEU A 48 -27.39 35.53 -39.94
CA LEU A 48 -26.52 35.96 -40.99
C LEU A 48 -25.22 35.14 -40.99
N SER A 49 -24.72 34.78 -42.16
CA SER A 49 -23.37 34.22 -42.31
C SER A 49 -22.31 35.28 -41.95
N PRO A 50 -21.03 34.91 -41.77
CA PRO A 50 -19.95 35.87 -41.56
C PRO A 50 -19.86 36.96 -42.64
N ASP A 51 -20.46 36.74 -43.82
CA ASP A 51 -20.52 37.68 -44.96
C ASP A 51 -21.82 38.49 -45.00
N ASP A 52 -22.57 38.58 -43.89
CA ASP A 52 -23.84 39.33 -43.76
C ASP A 52 -24.96 38.97 -44.77
N LYS A 53 -24.90 37.79 -45.38
CA LYS A 53 -25.96 37.30 -46.26
C LYS A 53 -26.83 36.25 -45.53
N PRO A 54 -28.18 36.33 -45.66
CA PRO A 54 -29.07 35.30 -45.11
C PRO A 54 -28.78 33.98 -45.82
N VAL A 55 -28.34 32.99 -45.03
CA VAL A 55 -27.95 31.68 -45.57
C VAL A 55 -29.18 30.87 -46.01
N PHE A 56 -30.32 31.08 -45.32
CA PHE A 56 -31.58 30.34 -45.62
C PHE A 56 -32.81 31.22 -45.36
N LYS A 57 -33.90 30.88 -46.03
CA LYS A 57 -35.21 31.50 -45.81
C LYS A 57 -36.14 30.43 -45.22
N TRP A 58 -36.90 30.82 -44.24
CA TRP A 58 -38.00 29.99 -43.75
C TRP A 58 -39.08 29.83 -44.82
N ASP A 59 -39.77 28.70 -44.81
CA ASP A 59 -40.96 28.51 -45.62
C ASP A 59 -42.10 29.42 -45.14
N ILE A 60 -43.11 29.60 -45.99
CA ILE A 60 -44.26 30.47 -45.67
C ILE A 60 -45.02 29.83 -44.51
N GLY A 61 -45.10 30.55 -43.38
CA GLY A 61 -45.73 30.06 -42.16
C GLY A 61 -44.81 29.31 -41.21
N GLN A 62 -43.48 29.25 -41.50
CA GLN A 62 -42.47 28.63 -40.66
C GLN A 62 -41.54 29.69 -40.04
N PRO A 63 -41.00 29.50 -38.83
CA PRO A 63 -41.33 28.42 -37.88
C PRO A 63 -42.72 28.65 -37.30
N ASP A 64 -43.55 27.58 -37.18
CA ASP A 64 -44.90 27.66 -36.60
C ASP A 64 -44.94 27.56 -35.08
N GLY A 65 -43.82 27.24 -34.45
CA GLY A 65 -43.57 27.44 -33.05
C GLY A 65 -44.14 26.40 -32.11
N ASP A 66 -44.45 25.19 -32.59
CA ASP A 66 -44.83 24.07 -31.71
C ASP A 66 -43.70 23.68 -30.79
N GLU A 67 -44.00 23.48 -29.50
CA GLU A 67 -42.98 23.16 -28.47
C GLU A 67 -42.22 21.83 -28.74
N GLU A 68 -42.77 20.95 -29.58
CA GLU A 68 -42.17 19.68 -29.95
C GLU A 68 -41.25 19.79 -31.17
N GLN A 69 -41.33 20.86 -31.97
CA GLN A 69 -40.54 21.06 -33.19
C GLN A 69 -39.26 21.86 -32.92
N ASN A 70 -38.31 21.25 -32.26
CA ASN A 70 -37.04 21.89 -31.87
C ASN A 70 -35.88 21.63 -32.85
N CYS A 71 -36.14 21.02 -34.01
CA CYS A 71 -35.16 20.72 -35.03
C CYS A 71 -35.51 21.40 -36.37
N VAL A 72 -34.52 21.56 -37.24
CA VAL A 72 -34.70 22.21 -38.53
C VAL A 72 -34.33 21.24 -39.64
N ALA A 73 -35.18 21.12 -40.61
CA ALA A 73 -34.92 20.41 -41.88
C ALA A 73 -34.88 21.39 -43.06
N TYR A 74 -34.00 21.13 -44.01
CA TYR A 74 -33.88 21.88 -45.26
C TYR A 74 -34.56 21.12 -46.41
N LEU A 75 -35.41 21.80 -47.15
CA LEU A 75 -36.03 21.27 -48.34
C LEU A 75 -35.34 21.83 -49.60
N PRO A 76 -34.59 21.00 -50.36
CA PRO A 76 -33.83 21.47 -51.50
C PRO A 76 -34.68 21.96 -52.69
N SER A 77 -35.94 21.52 -52.81
CA SER A 77 -36.84 21.86 -53.90
C SER A 77 -37.20 23.34 -53.94
N ASP A 78 -37.41 23.95 -52.77
CA ASP A 78 -37.78 25.37 -52.62
C ASP A 78 -36.67 26.22 -51.98
N LYS A 79 -35.57 25.55 -51.54
CA LYS A 79 -34.43 26.18 -50.87
C LYS A 79 -34.82 26.85 -49.55
N ARG A 80 -35.79 26.26 -48.81
CA ARG A 80 -36.32 26.77 -47.55
C ARG A 80 -36.08 25.82 -46.41
N ILE A 81 -36.16 26.35 -45.23
CA ILE A 81 -36.04 25.60 -43.96
C ILE A 81 -37.39 25.52 -43.27
N HIS A 82 -37.61 24.36 -42.58
CA HIS A 82 -38.81 24.07 -41.81
C HIS A 82 -38.39 23.62 -40.41
N ASP A 83 -39.14 23.99 -39.38
CA ASP A 83 -39.03 23.40 -38.08
C ASP A 83 -39.77 22.06 -38.06
N VAL A 84 -39.16 21.07 -37.41
CA VAL A 84 -39.62 19.68 -37.42
C VAL A 84 -39.31 19.02 -36.11
N GLU A 85 -40.05 17.96 -35.77
CA GLU A 85 -39.70 17.12 -34.63
C GLU A 85 -38.34 16.46 -34.82
N CYS A 86 -37.52 16.45 -33.74
CA CYS A 86 -36.18 15.87 -33.79
C CYS A 86 -36.16 14.37 -34.02
N THR A 87 -37.28 13.68 -33.80
CA THR A 87 -37.47 12.24 -33.98
C THR A 87 -37.77 11.81 -35.39
N GLN A 88 -38.18 12.77 -36.28
CA GLN A 88 -38.44 12.48 -37.69
C GLN A 88 -37.15 12.07 -38.42
N LYS A 89 -37.30 11.19 -39.41
CA LYS A 89 -36.16 10.61 -40.15
C LYS A 89 -35.95 11.26 -41.48
N PHE A 90 -34.82 11.92 -41.65
CA PHE A 90 -34.40 12.55 -42.90
C PHE A 90 -33.02 12.02 -43.36
N GLN A 91 -32.65 12.37 -44.58
CA GLN A 91 -31.27 12.30 -45.03
C GLN A 91 -30.45 13.38 -44.31
N PHE A 92 -29.19 13.14 -44.12
CA PHE A 92 -28.30 14.10 -43.46
C PHE A 92 -27.02 14.30 -44.29
N ASN A 93 -26.38 15.43 -44.10
CA ASN A 93 -25.10 15.78 -44.72
C ASN A 93 -24.08 16.05 -43.63
N CYS A 94 -22.90 15.45 -43.77
CA CYS A 94 -21.76 15.74 -42.90
C CYS A 94 -20.74 16.59 -43.61
N GLU A 95 -20.21 17.60 -42.92
CA GLU A 95 -19.01 18.28 -43.31
C GLU A 95 -17.83 17.67 -42.59
N THR A 96 -16.88 17.08 -43.33
CA THR A 96 -15.69 16.45 -42.78
C THR A 96 -14.43 17.09 -43.36
N LEU A 97 -13.30 16.93 -42.69
CA LEU A 97 -12.00 17.22 -43.27
C LEU A 97 -11.77 16.33 -44.50
N LEU A 98 -11.09 16.85 -45.51
CA LEU A 98 -10.90 16.15 -46.79
C LEU A 98 -10.21 14.78 -46.62
N TYR A 99 -9.38 14.63 -45.57
CA TYR A 99 -8.65 13.41 -45.25
C TYR A 99 -8.67 13.16 -43.72
N THR A 100 -9.77 12.64 -43.21
CA THR A 100 -9.79 12.16 -41.81
C THR A 100 -9.05 10.82 -41.74
N LEU A 101 -8.03 10.77 -40.91
CA LEU A 101 -7.22 9.57 -40.70
C LEU A 101 -7.91 8.61 -39.75
N PHE A 102 -7.95 7.33 -40.11
CA PHE A 102 -8.45 6.24 -39.27
C PHE A 102 -7.37 5.21 -39.01
N THR A 103 -7.35 4.69 -37.80
CA THR A 103 -6.45 3.62 -37.37
C THR A 103 -7.28 2.35 -37.12
N LEU A 104 -6.83 1.22 -37.69
CA LEU A 104 -7.41 -0.10 -37.46
C LEU A 104 -6.50 -0.88 -36.51
N ARG A 105 -7.02 -1.27 -35.36
CA ARG A 105 -6.32 -2.04 -34.32
C ARG A 105 -6.86 -3.47 -34.20
N GLY A 106 -6.10 -4.36 -33.58
CA GLY A 106 -6.41 -5.78 -33.42
C GLY A 106 -5.81 -6.66 -34.51
N ILE A 107 -4.88 -6.12 -35.31
CA ILE A 107 -4.21 -6.80 -36.41
C ILE A 107 -2.81 -7.19 -35.94
N CYS A 108 -2.35 -8.38 -36.33
CA CYS A 108 -0.98 -8.81 -35.99
C CYS A 108 0.09 -7.99 -36.70
N ASP A 109 1.18 -7.69 -36.00
CA ASP A 109 2.25 -6.80 -36.49
C ASP A 109 3.09 -7.39 -37.63
N GLU A 110 3.13 -8.73 -37.80
CA GLU A 110 4.01 -9.37 -38.76
C GLU A 110 3.25 -9.93 -39.97
N ASN A 111 3.55 -9.37 -41.15
CA ASN A 111 3.21 -9.88 -42.50
C ASN A 111 1.72 -10.00 -42.83
N PHE A 112 0.87 -9.16 -42.29
CA PHE A 112 -0.53 -9.20 -42.63
C PHE A 112 -0.85 -8.30 -43.84
N GLU A 113 -1.72 -8.79 -44.74
CA GLU A 113 -2.17 -8.02 -45.90
C GLU A 113 -3.08 -6.83 -45.54
N ILE A 114 -3.65 -6.83 -44.31
CA ILE A 114 -4.54 -5.76 -43.84
C ILE A 114 -3.69 -4.63 -43.27
N GLU A 115 -3.96 -3.39 -43.72
CA GLU A 115 -3.26 -2.20 -43.26
C GLU A 115 -3.84 -1.69 -41.93
N SER A 116 -3.05 -0.99 -41.16
CA SER A 116 -3.48 -0.36 -39.89
C SER A 116 -3.95 1.08 -40.06
N LYS A 117 -3.62 1.75 -41.16
CA LYS A 117 -3.98 3.17 -41.39
C LYS A 117 -4.79 3.36 -42.66
N TYR A 118 -5.89 4.09 -42.52
CA TYR A 118 -6.83 4.41 -43.59
C TYR A 118 -7.19 5.89 -43.56
N TYR A 119 -7.61 6.44 -44.71
CA TYR A 119 -8.25 7.73 -44.77
C TYR A 119 -9.65 7.56 -45.38
N PHE A 120 -10.58 8.37 -44.89
CA PHE A 120 -11.96 8.32 -45.34
C PHE A 120 -12.12 9.15 -46.62
N ASP A 121 -12.74 8.56 -47.66
CA ASP A 121 -13.09 9.22 -48.90
C ASP A 121 -14.61 9.17 -49.13
N ALA A 122 -15.24 10.31 -49.04
CA ALA A 122 -16.68 10.48 -49.32
C ALA A 122 -16.99 10.75 -50.80
N TRP A 123 -15.97 11.00 -51.62
CA TRP A 123 -16.13 11.39 -53.02
C TRP A 123 -15.96 10.22 -53.98
N THR A 124 -16.77 9.18 -53.86
CA THR A 124 -16.77 8.12 -54.87
C THR A 124 -17.85 8.38 -55.91
N PRO A 125 -17.61 8.03 -57.20
CA PRO A 125 -18.58 8.26 -58.29
C PRO A 125 -19.94 7.60 -58.06
N HIS A 126 -20.04 6.65 -57.16
CA HIS A 126 -21.25 5.88 -56.87
C HIS A 126 -21.89 6.18 -55.48
N HIS A 127 -21.54 7.30 -54.86
CA HIS A 127 -22.02 7.71 -53.53
C HIS A 127 -21.82 6.63 -52.44
N THR A 128 -20.77 5.84 -52.57
CA THR A 128 -20.41 4.81 -51.58
C THR A 128 -19.27 5.33 -50.68
N PHE A 129 -19.41 5.13 -49.38
CA PHE A 129 -18.35 5.50 -48.43
C PHE A 129 -17.22 4.48 -48.51
N VAL A 130 -15.98 4.96 -48.68
CA VAL A 130 -14.79 4.12 -48.79
C VAL A 130 -13.69 4.61 -47.87
N PHE A 131 -13.10 3.71 -47.11
CA PHE A 131 -11.86 3.98 -46.38
C PHE A 131 -10.71 3.41 -47.23
N HIS A 132 -9.81 4.26 -47.66
CA HIS A 132 -8.63 3.89 -48.44
C HIS A 132 -7.42 3.69 -47.54
N GLY A 133 -6.79 2.54 -47.60
CA GLY A 133 -5.50 2.26 -46.95
C GLY A 133 -4.35 2.96 -47.72
N PHE A 134 -3.32 3.38 -47.01
CA PHE A 134 -2.15 4.05 -47.60
C PHE A 134 -1.38 3.16 -48.56
N LYS A 135 -1.45 1.86 -48.40
CA LYS A 135 -0.83 0.87 -49.27
C LYS A 135 -1.79 0.28 -50.30
N GLY A 136 -3.06 0.70 -50.30
CA GLY A 136 -4.06 0.40 -51.32
C GLY A 136 -5.20 -0.56 -50.94
N ASN A 137 -5.27 -1.01 -49.67
CA ASN A 137 -6.46 -1.75 -49.19
C ASN A 137 -7.67 -0.80 -49.19
N LYS A 138 -8.87 -1.39 -49.24
CA LYS A 138 -10.10 -0.60 -49.19
C LYS A 138 -11.09 -1.24 -48.24
N ILE A 139 -11.77 -0.40 -47.44
CA ILE A 139 -12.89 -0.83 -46.59
C ILE A 139 -14.15 -0.14 -47.17
N PHE A 140 -15.14 -0.90 -47.59
CA PHE A 140 -16.38 -0.36 -48.13
C PHE A 140 -17.56 -1.28 -47.87
N LEU A 141 -18.77 -0.73 -48.04
CA LEU A 141 -20.01 -1.45 -47.83
C LEU A 141 -20.45 -2.15 -49.13
N GLU A 142 -20.50 -3.47 -49.12
CA GLU A 142 -21.06 -4.29 -50.21
C GLU A 142 -22.38 -4.93 -49.78
N GLY A 143 -23.47 -4.45 -50.29
CA GLY A 143 -24.79 -4.88 -49.85
C GLY A 143 -25.09 -4.52 -48.38
N LYS A 144 -25.01 -5.48 -47.47
CA LYS A 144 -25.18 -5.29 -46.02
C LYS A 144 -23.93 -5.65 -45.24
N ARG A 145 -22.80 -5.79 -45.89
CA ARG A 145 -21.54 -6.22 -45.27
C ARG A 145 -20.45 -5.15 -45.49
N TRP A 146 -19.75 -4.80 -44.44
CA TRP A 146 -18.48 -4.08 -44.58
C TRP A 146 -17.39 -5.09 -44.92
N ILE A 147 -16.62 -4.82 -45.98
CA ILE A 147 -15.55 -5.71 -46.46
C ILE A 147 -14.22 -4.95 -46.51
N ILE A 148 -13.14 -5.68 -46.22
CA ILE A 148 -11.76 -5.23 -46.45
C ILE A 148 -11.21 -6.03 -47.61
N VAL A 149 -10.81 -5.35 -48.67
CA VAL A 149 -10.25 -6.00 -49.87
C VAL A 149 -8.74 -5.77 -50.00
N SER A 150 -8.09 -6.77 -50.58
CA SER A 150 -6.64 -6.73 -50.77
C SER A 150 -6.24 -5.73 -51.81
N ARG A 151 -5.12 -5.03 -51.57
CA ARG A 151 -4.45 -4.17 -52.56
C ARG A 151 -3.86 -4.95 -53.74
N PHE A 152 -3.41 -6.19 -53.49
CA PHE A 152 -2.74 -7.00 -54.51
C PHE A 152 -3.72 -7.73 -55.42
N ASN A 153 -4.88 -8.08 -54.90
CA ASN A 153 -5.93 -8.79 -55.63
C ASN A 153 -7.28 -8.17 -55.31
N PRO A 154 -7.82 -7.27 -56.15
CA PRO A 154 -9.09 -6.56 -55.88
C PRO A 154 -10.31 -7.47 -55.66
N GLY A 155 -10.22 -8.72 -56.05
CA GLY A 155 -11.30 -9.72 -55.79
C GLY A 155 -11.14 -10.53 -54.49
N LYS A 156 -10.01 -10.35 -53.77
CA LYS A 156 -9.73 -11.08 -52.54
C LYS A 156 -10.26 -10.32 -51.34
N ILE A 157 -11.27 -10.85 -50.66
CA ILE A 157 -11.79 -10.33 -49.40
C ILE A 157 -10.87 -10.80 -48.29
N LEU A 158 -10.28 -9.87 -47.53
CA LEU A 158 -9.39 -10.12 -46.41
C LEU A 158 -10.17 -10.25 -45.10
N ALA A 159 -11.23 -9.46 -44.94
CA ALA A 159 -12.12 -9.53 -43.78
C ALA A 159 -13.50 -8.99 -44.14
N PHE A 160 -14.51 -9.47 -43.42
CA PHE A 160 -15.86 -8.91 -43.54
C PHE A 160 -16.54 -8.80 -42.17
N TYR A 161 -17.46 -7.83 -42.08
CA TYR A 161 -18.28 -7.58 -40.92
C TYR A 161 -19.75 -7.45 -41.31
N ASN A 162 -20.60 -8.28 -40.73
CA ASN A 162 -22.05 -8.19 -40.91
C ASN A 162 -22.65 -7.28 -39.85
N GLY A 163 -22.93 -6.05 -40.16
CA GLY A 163 -23.46 -5.11 -39.20
C GLY A 163 -24.43 -4.11 -39.79
N THR A 164 -25.31 -3.61 -38.95
CA THR A 164 -26.33 -2.60 -39.30
C THR A 164 -25.82 -1.16 -39.12
N LYS A 165 -24.59 -0.99 -38.61
CA LYS A 165 -23.99 0.35 -38.42
C LYS A 165 -23.75 1.05 -39.75
N THR A 166 -23.99 2.33 -39.76
CA THR A 166 -23.74 3.20 -40.94
C THR A 166 -22.27 3.21 -41.34
N PHE A 167 -21.37 3.15 -40.34
CA PHE A 167 -19.91 3.06 -40.52
C PHE A 167 -19.35 1.96 -39.64
N PRO A 168 -18.27 1.28 -40.05
CA PRO A 168 -17.65 0.19 -39.28
C PRO A 168 -16.72 0.72 -38.16
N VAL A 169 -16.99 1.91 -37.66
CA VAL A 169 -16.19 2.59 -36.64
C VAL A 169 -16.46 2.00 -35.26
N GLY A 170 -15.48 2.05 -34.38
CA GLY A 170 -15.51 1.42 -33.07
C GLY A 170 -15.11 -0.04 -33.12
N VAL A 171 -15.46 -0.80 -32.06
CA VAL A 171 -15.16 -2.22 -31.96
C VAL A 171 -16.23 -3.03 -32.66
N ASN A 172 -15.83 -3.83 -33.63
CA ASN A 172 -16.75 -4.70 -34.39
C ASN A 172 -16.17 -6.10 -34.56
N PRO A 173 -17.04 -7.14 -34.59
CA PRO A 173 -16.62 -8.52 -34.84
C PRO A 173 -16.43 -8.77 -36.33
N TRP A 174 -15.18 -8.89 -36.75
CA TRP A 174 -14.81 -9.16 -38.13
C TRP A 174 -14.48 -10.64 -38.31
N TYR A 175 -14.85 -11.18 -39.44
CA TYR A 175 -14.42 -12.49 -39.90
C TYR A 175 -13.22 -12.30 -40.83
N VAL A 176 -12.05 -12.76 -40.42
CA VAL A 176 -10.78 -12.52 -41.12
C VAL A 176 -10.32 -13.80 -41.78
N THR A 177 -9.93 -13.70 -43.06
CA THR A 177 -9.38 -14.82 -43.83
C THR A 177 -7.87 -14.85 -43.65
N GLY A 178 -7.36 -15.80 -42.86
CA GLY A 178 -5.92 -15.97 -42.56
C GLY A 178 -5.49 -15.16 -41.34
N TYR A 179 -5.33 -15.83 -40.21
CA TYR A 179 -4.89 -15.21 -38.95
C TYR A 179 -3.39 -15.50 -38.68
N CYS A 180 -2.78 -14.66 -37.85
CA CYS A 180 -1.36 -14.63 -37.52
C CYS A 180 -0.78 -16.00 -37.16
N GLY A 181 0.14 -16.51 -37.96
CA GLY A 181 1.07 -17.57 -37.58
C GLY A 181 0.54 -18.99 -37.40
N GLY A 182 -0.70 -19.25 -37.75
CA GLY A 182 -1.29 -20.59 -37.70
C GLY A 182 -1.78 -21.06 -39.05
N ASP A 183 -1.80 -22.38 -39.27
CA ASP A 183 -2.35 -23.03 -40.44
C ASP A 183 -3.76 -22.46 -40.77
N TYR A 184 -3.94 -22.11 -42.01
CA TYR A 184 -5.14 -21.51 -42.61
C TYR A 184 -6.44 -22.21 -42.15
N LYS A 185 -7.03 -21.72 -41.05
CA LYS A 185 -8.41 -22.08 -40.71
C LYS A 185 -9.32 -20.94 -41.16
N PHE A 186 -10.30 -21.31 -41.98
CA PHE A 186 -11.30 -20.41 -42.52
C PHE A 186 -12.05 -19.67 -41.41
N GLU A 187 -12.16 -18.31 -41.59
CA GLU A 187 -13.11 -17.44 -40.90
C GLU A 187 -13.06 -17.45 -39.36
N GLU A 188 -11.93 -17.03 -38.81
CA GLU A 188 -11.88 -16.74 -37.37
C GLU A 188 -12.54 -15.40 -37.09
N ARG A 189 -13.47 -15.38 -36.11
CA ARG A 189 -14.12 -14.17 -35.63
C ARG A 189 -13.22 -13.46 -34.65
N ILE A 190 -12.69 -12.32 -35.07
CA ILE A 190 -11.85 -11.44 -34.22
C ILE A 190 -12.51 -10.07 -34.07
N TYR A 191 -12.15 -9.37 -32.98
CA TYR A 191 -12.58 -8.00 -32.80
C TYR A 191 -11.51 -7.07 -33.39
N LEU A 192 -11.94 -6.22 -34.34
CA LEU A 192 -11.12 -5.13 -34.86
C LEU A 192 -11.75 -3.81 -34.44
N LYS A 193 -10.90 -2.83 -34.19
CA LYS A 193 -11.28 -1.48 -33.78
C LYS A 193 -10.84 -0.49 -34.85
N LEU A 194 -11.79 0.12 -35.55
CA LEU A 194 -11.53 1.22 -36.49
C LEU A 194 -11.85 2.55 -35.82
N SER A 195 -10.91 3.46 -35.76
CA SER A 195 -11.01 4.68 -34.96
C SER A 195 -10.33 5.85 -35.63
N LYS A 196 -10.88 7.06 -35.46
CA LYS A 196 -10.25 8.35 -35.82
C LYS A 196 -9.46 8.94 -34.63
N CYS A 197 -9.50 8.32 -33.46
CA CYS A 197 -8.91 8.86 -32.24
C CYS A 197 -7.38 8.98 -32.35
N GLU A 198 -6.84 10.00 -31.71
CA GLU A 198 -5.40 10.28 -31.69
C GLU A 198 -4.65 9.27 -30.80
N GLU A 199 -3.32 9.30 -30.85
CA GLU A 199 -2.48 8.36 -30.07
C GLU A 199 -2.63 8.49 -28.55
N HIS A 200 -3.09 9.65 -28.08
CA HIS A 200 -3.32 9.93 -26.65
C HIS A 200 -4.77 9.78 -26.22
N GLU A 201 -5.60 9.21 -27.08
CA GLU A 201 -7.01 8.99 -26.84
C GLU A 201 -7.36 7.51 -26.80
N PHE A 202 -8.40 7.19 -26.05
CA PHE A 202 -9.04 5.89 -26.04
C PHE A 202 -10.27 5.92 -26.95
N THR A 203 -10.46 4.85 -27.69
CA THR A 203 -11.65 4.65 -28.51
C THR A 203 -12.68 3.82 -27.77
N CYS A 204 -13.82 4.42 -27.45
CA CYS A 204 -15.00 3.70 -26.96
C CYS A 204 -15.48 2.63 -27.96
N ASN A 205 -16.21 1.61 -27.53
CA ASN A 205 -16.70 0.57 -28.46
C ASN A 205 -17.67 1.13 -29.51
N ASN A 206 -18.35 2.25 -29.21
CA ASN A 206 -19.20 2.96 -30.18
C ASN A 206 -18.41 3.82 -31.18
N GLY A 207 -17.12 4.09 -30.94
CA GLY A 207 -16.21 4.86 -31.78
C GLY A 207 -15.95 6.29 -31.33
N ASP A 208 -16.47 6.72 -30.18
CA ASP A 208 -16.16 8.01 -29.57
C ASP A 208 -14.73 8.00 -29.01
N CYS A 209 -14.13 9.19 -28.92
CA CYS A 209 -12.76 9.36 -28.42
C CYS A 209 -12.80 10.07 -27.08
N ILE A 210 -12.07 9.53 -26.11
CA ILE A 210 -11.84 10.15 -24.80
C ILE A 210 -10.34 10.15 -24.47
N PRO A 211 -9.84 11.08 -23.65
CA PRO A 211 -8.45 11.05 -23.19
C PRO A 211 -8.09 9.77 -22.44
N LEU A 212 -6.85 9.26 -22.62
CA LEU A 212 -6.37 8.01 -21.98
C LEU A 212 -6.35 8.06 -20.44
N ASP A 213 -6.32 9.24 -19.83
CA ASP A 213 -6.35 9.41 -18.37
C ASP A 213 -7.75 9.22 -17.77
N ARG A 214 -8.79 9.14 -18.61
CA ARG A 214 -10.17 8.91 -18.19
C ARG A 214 -10.60 7.44 -18.20
N ILE A 215 -9.73 6.54 -18.64
CA ILE A 215 -10.04 5.10 -18.63
C ILE A 215 -9.89 4.57 -17.20
N CYS A 216 -10.88 3.79 -16.74
CA CYS A 216 -10.85 3.13 -15.42
C CYS A 216 -10.72 4.13 -14.25
N ASN A 217 -11.44 5.22 -14.33
CA ASN A 217 -11.50 6.27 -13.30
C ASN A 217 -12.74 6.15 -12.39
N ASN A 218 -13.58 5.12 -12.57
CA ASN A 218 -14.88 4.88 -11.95
C ASN A 218 -15.98 5.87 -12.37
N PHE A 219 -15.81 6.56 -13.50
CA PHE A 219 -16.84 7.39 -14.13
C PHE A 219 -17.06 6.92 -15.57
N TRP A 220 -18.29 6.94 -16.03
CA TRP A 220 -18.63 6.61 -17.41
C TRP A 220 -18.38 7.81 -18.30
N ASP A 221 -17.22 7.88 -18.91
CA ASP A 221 -16.85 8.91 -19.89
C ASP A 221 -17.26 8.51 -21.31
N CYS A 222 -17.33 7.20 -21.62
CA CYS A 222 -17.93 6.65 -22.83
C CYS A 222 -19.46 6.45 -22.68
N LEU A 223 -20.23 6.78 -23.72
CA LEU A 223 -21.69 6.54 -23.71
C LEU A 223 -22.08 5.05 -23.60
N ASP A 224 -21.18 4.16 -23.97
CA ASP A 224 -21.37 2.69 -23.92
C ASP A 224 -20.65 2.04 -22.74
N GLU A 225 -20.18 2.82 -21.76
CA GLU A 225 -19.50 2.39 -20.53
C GLU A 225 -18.24 1.53 -20.80
N SER A 226 -17.70 1.59 -22.02
CA SER A 226 -16.59 0.72 -22.43
C SER A 226 -15.24 1.13 -21.84
N ASP A 227 -15.11 2.34 -21.35
CA ASP A 227 -13.95 2.89 -20.65
C ASP A 227 -13.71 2.23 -19.28
N GLU A 228 -14.74 1.75 -18.62
CA GLU A 228 -14.66 1.06 -17.33
C GLU A 228 -14.64 -0.48 -17.47
N ASN A 229 -14.59 -0.99 -18.70
CA ASN A 229 -14.45 -2.40 -18.97
C ASN A 229 -12.94 -2.77 -19.13
N TYR A 230 -12.58 -3.96 -18.66
CA TYR A 230 -11.21 -4.49 -18.78
C TYR A 230 -10.14 -3.66 -18.07
N CYS A 231 -10.43 -3.22 -16.85
CA CYS A 231 -9.56 -2.39 -16.03
C CYS A 231 -8.45 -3.16 -15.30
N SER A 232 -7.85 -4.18 -15.89
CA SER A 232 -6.68 -4.83 -15.31
C SER A 232 -5.47 -3.87 -15.30
N ASN A 233 -4.76 -3.82 -14.17
CA ASN A 233 -3.55 -3.03 -14.01
C ASN A 233 -2.28 -3.77 -14.46
N ILE A 234 -2.40 -5.08 -14.71
CA ILE A 234 -1.26 -5.94 -15.06
C ILE A 234 -1.60 -6.85 -16.24
N GLU A 235 -0.61 -7.08 -17.10
CA GLU A 235 -0.67 -8.14 -18.11
C GLU A 235 0.21 -9.31 -17.69
N THR A 236 -0.39 -10.52 -17.60
CA THR A 236 0.28 -11.75 -17.12
C THR A 236 0.40 -12.81 -18.21
N LYS A 237 0.50 -12.41 -19.47
CA LYS A 237 0.63 -13.33 -20.60
C LYS A 237 1.94 -14.13 -20.50
N ASN A 238 1.84 -15.46 -20.41
CA ASN A 238 2.98 -16.38 -20.24
C ASN A 238 3.75 -16.21 -18.91
N TYR A 239 3.16 -15.60 -17.89
CA TYR A 239 3.79 -15.38 -16.60
C TYR A 239 3.75 -16.65 -15.72
N ARG A 240 4.89 -16.97 -15.07
CA ARG A 240 5.00 -18.08 -14.12
C ARG A 240 5.12 -17.55 -12.70
N LYS A 241 4.01 -17.58 -11.98
CA LYS A 241 3.92 -17.06 -10.60
C LYS A 241 4.60 -17.95 -9.54
N GLU A 242 4.93 -19.17 -9.87
CA GLU A 242 5.53 -20.13 -8.93
C GLU A 242 6.99 -19.82 -8.62
N PHE A 243 7.64 -18.99 -9.43
CA PHE A 243 9.06 -18.66 -9.32
C PHE A 243 9.28 -17.16 -9.21
N PRO A 244 10.28 -16.72 -8.39
CA PRO A 244 10.72 -15.34 -8.39
C PRO A 244 11.27 -14.92 -9.76
N PRO A 245 11.27 -13.61 -10.09
CA PRO A 245 11.87 -13.11 -11.31
C PRO A 245 13.36 -13.41 -11.35
N SER A 246 13.82 -14.06 -12.42
CA SER A 246 15.23 -14.38 -12.64
C SER A 246 15.94 -13.21 -13.31
N LEU A 247 17.09 -12.79 -12.76
CA LEU A 247 17.94 -11.80 -13.40
C LEU A 247 18.76 -12.45 -14.53
N SER A 248 19.09 -11.68 -15.57
CA SER A 248 19.75 -12.15 -16.80
C SER A 248 21.12 -12.81 -16.59
N TYR A 249 21.76 -12.57 -15.43
CA TYR A 249 23.06 -13.15 -15.08
C TYR A 249 22.89 -14.14 -13.92
N ARG A 250 23.43 -15.34 -14.07
CA ARG A 250 23.35 -16.47 -13.13
C ARG A 250 23.84 -16.19 -11.71
N SER A 251 24.56 -15.08 -11.49
CA SER A 251 25.16 -14.75 -10.19
C SER A 251 24.37 -13.73 -9.36
N ASN A 252 23.38 -13.03 -9.94
CA ASN A 252 22.70 -11.95 -9.22
C ASN A 252 21.35 -12.43 -8.68
N LYS A 253 21.18 -12.33 -7.37
CA LYS A 253 19.90 -12.54 -6.70
C LYS A 253 19.01 -11.31 -6.82
N LEU A 254 17.69 -11.51 -6.88
CA LEU A 254 16.70 -10.43 -6.82
C LEU A 254 16.81 -9.71 -5.47
N LEU A 255 17.00 -8.40 -5.49
CA LEU A 255 16.98 -7.57 -4.29
C LEU A 255 15.54 -7.22 -3.94
N ILE A 256 15.09 -7.65 -2.74
CA ILE A 256 13.80 -7.32 -2.18
C ILE A 256 14.04 -6.34 -1.04
N LYS A 257 13.61 -5.12 -1.22
CA LYS A 257 13.71 -4.09 -0.17
C LYS A 257 12.73 -4.41 0.94
N VAL A 258 13.19 -4.33 2.20
CA VAL A 258 12.37 -4.62 3.38
C VAL A 258 12.32 -3.42 4.32
N GLN A 259 11.14 -3.17 4.87
CA GLN A 259 10.90 -2.16 5.91
C GLN A 259 9.89 -2.70 6.92
N LEU A 260 10.12 -2.38 8.19
CA LEU A 260 9.24 -2.70 9.29
C LEU A 260 8.79 -1.40 9.97
N THR A 261 7.49 -1.22 10.16
CA THR A 261 6.95 -0.07 10.90
C THR A 261 6.20 -0.58 12.11
N LEU A 262 6.71 -0.29 13.31
CA LEU A 262 6.09 -0.68 14.57
C LEU A 262 4.91 0.25 14.86
N PHE A 263 3.72 -0.33 15.06
CA PHE A 263 2.54 0.40 15.48
C PHE A 263 2.43 0.44 17.00
N ASP A 264 2.46 -0.74 17.63
CA ASP A 264 2.28 -0.86 19.07
C ASP A 264 2.92 -2.16 19.60
N ILE A 265 3.05 -2.22 20.93
CA ILE A 265 3.43 -3.40 21.68
C ILE A 265 2.27 -3.73 22.62
N THR A 266 1.52 -4.75 22.27
CA THR A 266 0.25 -5.07 22.92
C THR A 266 0.43 -5.83 24.24
N ALA A 267 1.49 -6.62 24.38
CA ALA A 267 1.79 -7.31 25.64
C ALA A 267 3.27 -7.63 25.82
N ILE A 268 3.75 -7.52 27.06
CA ILE A 268 5.07 -7.99 27.49
C ILE A 268 4.86 -9.01 28.62
N LYS A 269 5.07 -10.29 28.31
CA LYS A 269 4.95 -11.38 29.28
C LYS A 269 6.33 -11.84 29.72
N GLN A 270 6.89 -11.17 30.71
CA GLN A 270 8.25 -11.40 31.19
C GLN A 270 8.46 -12.82 31.76
N LEU A 271 7.41 -13.44 32.34
CA LEU A 271 7.46 -14.80 32.89
C LEU A 271 7.51 -15.89 31.80
N GLU A 272 7.00 -15.58 30.60
CA GLU A 272 6.87 -16.53 29.48
C GLU A 272 7.95 -16.29 28.42
N ASP A 273 8.79 -15.29 28.57
CA ASP A 273 9.76 -14.83 27.57
C ASP A 273 9.09 -14.47 26.22
N VAL A 274 7.90 -13.81 26.29
CA VAL A 274 7.08 -13.47 25.11
C VAL A 274 6.79 -11.98 25.05
N LEU A 275 6.98 -11.42 23.86
CA LEU A 275 6.61 -10.07 23.47
C LEU A 275 5.60 -10.12 22.33
N THR A 276 4.41 -9.54 22.52
CA THR A 276 3.42 -9.41 21.44
C THR A 276 3.53 -8.02 20.79
N ILE A 277 3.74 -8.01 19.50
CA ILE A 277 4.00 -6.80 18.71
C ILE A 277 3.01 -6.67 17.57
N HIS A 278 2.58 -5.44 17.31
CA HIS A 278 1.78 -5.06 16.17
C HIS A 278 2.61 -4.17 15.24
N PHE A 279 2.83 -4.60 14.00
CA PHE A 279 3.67 -3.89 13.04
C PHE A 279 3.20 -4.06 11.59
N LEU A 280 3.54 -3.09 10.77
CA LEU A 280 3.40 -3.14 9.32
C LEU A 280 4.70 -3.66 8.71
N PHE A 281 4.59 -4.69 7.90
CA PHE A 281 5.67 -5.25 7.12
C PHE A 281 5.53 -4.86 5.65
N ARG A 282 6.57 -4.29 5.09
CA ARG A 282 6.62 -3.82 3.70
C ARG A 282 7.75 -4.49 2.95
N LEU A 283 7.44 -4.97 1.75
CA LEU A 283 8.40 -5.48 0.78
C LEU A 283 8.23 -4.73 -0.54
N ASP A 284 9.34 -4.27 -1.13
CA ASP A 284 9.34 -3.63 -2.44
C ASP A 284 10.29 -4.42 -3.37
N TRP A 285 9.82 -4.76 -4.58
CA TRP A 285 10.64 -5.43 -5.59
C TRP A 285 10.23 -5.03 -7.00
N LYS A 286 11.05 -5.37 -8.00
CA LYS A 286 10.74 -5.22 -9.43
C LYS A 286 10.59 -6.58 -10.09
N ASP A 287 9.63 -6.71 -10.99
CA ASP A 287 9.44 -7.92 -11.80
C ASP A 287 9.37 -7.58 -13.29
N HIS A 288 10.50 -7.74 -13.98
CA HIS A 288 10.67 -7.44 -15.40
C HIS A 288 9.80 -8.29 -16.35
N ARG A 289 9.15 -9.34 -15.84
CA ARG A 289 8.28 -10.23 -16.62
C ARG A 289 6.85 -9.71 -16.74
N LEU A 290 6.51 -8.67 -15.99
CA LEU A 290 5.18 -8.05 -15.99
C LEU A 290 5.20 -6.78 -16.83
N ASP A 291 4.08 -6.53 -17.50
CA ASP A 291 3.77 -5.24 -18.06
C ASP A 291 2.60 -4.63 -17.27
N PHE A 292 2.78 -3.39 -16.88
CA PHE A 292 1.82 -2.63 -16.09
C PHE A 292 1.06 -1.64 -16.98
N MET A 293 -0.20 -1.42 -16.65
CA MET A 293 -1.05 -0.52 -17.41
C MET A 293 -1.44 0.71 -16.58
N ARG A 294 -1.53 1.86 -17.22
CA ARG A 294 -2.12 3.11 -16.67
C ARG A 294 -1.49 3.59 -15.35
N LEU A 295 -0.17 3.41 -15.18
CA LEU A 295 0.50 3.88 -13.97
C LEU A 295 0.53 5.41 -13.90
N ASN A 296 0.13 5.94 -12.75
CA ASN A 296 0.22 7.36 -12.42
C ASN A 296 1.30 7.60 -11.35
N GLU A 297 1.97 8.73 -11.43
CA GLU A 297 3.01 9.11 -10.47
C GLU A 297 2.42 9.51 -9.10
N SER A 298 1.26 10.17 -9.12
CA SER A 298 0.61 10.68 -7.91
C SER A 298 -0.18 9.61 -7.16
N ASN A 299 -0.77 8.63 -7.87
CA ASN A 299 -1.63 7.61 -7.31
C ASN A 299 -1.13 6.22 -7.69
N PRO A 300 -0.62 5.43 -6.74
CA PRO A 300 -0.21 4.06 -7.01
C PRO A 300 -1.43 3.19 -7.36
N SER A 301 -1.26 2.30 -8.33
CA SER A 301 -2.32 1.36 -8.72
C SER A 301 -2.39 0.21 -7.71
N ILE A 302 -3.51 0.08 -7.00
CA ILE A 302 -3.75 -1.01 -6.05
C ILE A 302 -4.28 -2.22 -6.82
N LEU A 303 -3.67 -3.38 -6.60
CA LEU A 303 -4.09 -4.63 -7.26
C LEU A 303 -5.32 -5.25 -6.58
N THR A 304 -6.23 -5.73 -7.40
CA THR A 304 -7.38 -6.54 -6.96
C THR A 304 -6.91 -7.92 -6.46
N GLU A 305 -7.73 -8.64 -5.69
CA GLU A 305 -7.40 -9.98 -5.20
C GLU A 305 -7.10 -10.97 -6.34
N LYS A 306 -7.81 -10.85 -7.47
CA LYS A 306 -7.57 -11.66 -8.66
C LYS A 306 -6.20 -11.39 -9.28
N GLU A 307 -5.79 -10.12 -9.37
CA GLU A 307 -4.47 -9.73 -9.88
C GLU A 307 -3.36 -10.16 -8.94
N LYS A 308 -3.53 -9.97 -7.61
CA LYS A 308 -2.58 -10.48 -6.59
C LYS A 308 -2.37 -11.99 -6.71
N ALA A 309 -3.46 -12.74 -6.91
CA ALA A 309 -3.40 -14.19 -7.06
C ALA A 309 -2.69 -14.64 -8.35
N SER A 310 -2.52 -13.75 -9.34
CA SER A 310 -1.90 -14.06 -10.63
C SER A 310 -0.39 -13.80 -10.68
N ILE A 311 0.16 -13.06 -9.72
CA ILE A 311 1.59 -12.71 -9.68
C ILE A 311 2.35 -13.44 -8.58
N TRP A 312 3.67 -13.46 -8.69
CA TRP A 312 4.55 -13.93 -7.63
C TRP A 312 4.65 -12.88 -6.52
N ILE A 313 4.49 -13.33 -5.29
CA ILE A 313 4.68 -12.52 -4.09
C ILE A 313 5.71 -13.24 -3.20
N PRO A 314 6.74 -12.54 -2.66
CA PRO A 314 7.73 -13.14 -1.79
C PRO A 314 7.09 -13.78 -0.55
N MET A 315 7.43 -15.05 -0.29
CA MET A 315 6.99 -15.73 0.93
C MET A 315 8.02 -15.53 2.05
N VAL A 316 7.59 -14.90 3.14
CA VAL A 316 8.42 -14.66 4.32
C VAL A 316 8.02 -15.56 5.48
N SER A 317 8.99 -15.89 6.32
CA SER A 317 8.81 -16.61 7.59
C SER A 317 9.42 -15.79 8.73
N PHE A 318 8.73 -15.75 9.87
CA PHE A 318 9.20 -15.16 11.10
C PHE A 318 9.76 -16.27 11.98
N LEU A 319 11.09 -16.31 12.14
CA LEU A 319 11.80 -17.47 12.70
C LEU A 319 11.62 -17.62 14.20
N ASN A 320 11.40 -16.53 14.93
CA ASN A 320 11.24 -16.52 16.37
C ASN A 320 9.80 -16.26 16.85
N SER A 321 8.81 -16.58 16.02
CA SER A 321 7.40 -16.53 16.40
C SER A 321 7.11 -17.53 17.52
N ALA A 322 6.43 -17.08 18.58
CA ALA A 322 6.05 -17.91 19.74
C ALA A 322 4.69 -18.62 19.58
N GLY A 323 4.05 -18.50 18.42
CA GLY A 323 2.76 -19.10 18.12
C GLY A 323 2.51 -19.29 16.64
N SER A 324 1.34 -19.79 16.28
CA SER A 324 0.94 -19.89 14.87
C SER A 324 0.68 -18.51 14.28
N ILE A 325 1.44 -18.13 13.26
CA ILE A 325 1.30 -16.85 12.54
C ILE A 325 -0.08 -16.71 11.88
N THR A 326 -0.78 -17.82 11.65
CA THR A 326 -2.09 -17.83 10.97
C THR A 326 -3.24 -17.30 11.82
N THR A 327 -3.07 -17.20 13.15
CA THR A 327 -4.15 -16.83 14.07
C THR A 327 -4.21 -15.35 14.43
N LEU A 328 -3.21 -14.54 14.04
CA LEU A 328 -3.07 -13.16 14.52
C LEU A 328 -2.78 -12.16 13.40
N ILE A 329 -3.38 -12.37 12.22
CA ILE A 329 -3.34 -11.39 11.15
C ILE A 329 -4.46 -10.39 11.42
N VAL A 330 -4.09 -9.16 11.81
CA VAL A 330 -5.04 -8.05 12.05
C VAL A 330 -5.69 -7.61 10.76
N ASP A 331 -4.92 -7.63 9.67
CA ASP A 331 -5.44 -7.37 8.33
C ASP A 331 -5.34 -8.65 7.49
N PRO A 332 -6.49 -9.32 7.21
CA PRO A 332 -6.51 -10.53 6.40
C PRO A 332 -6.10 -10.27 4.94
N LEU A 333 -6.22 -9.01 4.48
CA LEU A 333 -5.98 -8.60 3.10
C LEU A 333 -4.66 -7.84 3.00
N ALA A 334 -3.65 -8.48 2.41
CA ALA A 334 -2.43 -7.78 2.05
C ALA A 334 -2.71 -6.73 0.96
N GLU A 335 -2.25 -5.51 1.15
CA GLU A 335 -2.24 -4.50 0.09
C GLU A 335 -1.05 -4.76 -0.83
N VAL A 336 -1.31 -4.87 -2.13
CA VAL A 336 -0.26 -4.88 -3.17
C VAL A 336 -0.52 -3.71 -4.10
N SER A 337 0.45 -2.83 -4.21
CA SER A 337 0.37 -1.61 -5.04
C SER A 337 1.58 -1.50 -5.96
N ILE A 338 1.36 -0.89 -7.12
CA ILE A 338 2.39 -0.66 -8.12
C ILE A 338 2.74 0.81 -8.13
N HIS A 339 4.01 1.11 -7.96
CA HIS A 339 4.55 2.45 -7.93
C HIS A 339 5.40 2.70 -9.18
N LYS A 340 5.00 3.69 -9.99
CA LYS A 340 5.74 4.14 -11.16
C LYS A 340 7.07 4.75 -10.75
N SER A 341 8.15 4.43 -11.45
CA SER A 341 9.43 5.14 -11.31
C SER A 341 9.35 6.53 -11.93
N THR A 342 10.00 7.54 -11.34
CA THR A 342 10.00 8.93 -11.82
C THR A 342 10.56 9.09 -13.24
N THR A 343 11.39 8.18 -13.70
CA THR A 343 11.99 8.17 -15.05
C THR A 343 11.22 7.34 -16.06
N ALA A 344 10.13 6.69 -15.66
CA ALA A 344 9.38 5.79 -16.53
C ALA A 344 8.60 6.55 -17.60
N GLN A 345 8.82 6.18 -18.86
CA GLN A 345 8.07 6.67 -20.00
C GLN A 345 7.16 5.55 -20.51
N GLY A 346 5.85 5.68 -20.26
CA GLY A 346 4.87 4.72 -20.77
C GLY A 346 4.90 4.65 -22.29
N LYS A 347 4.68 3.46 -22.83
CA LYS A 347 4.50 3.23 -24.26
C LYS A 347 3.03 2.95 -24.56
N ILE A 348 2.55 3.43 -25.69
CA ILE A 348 1.20 3.09 -26.15
C ILE A 348 1.19 1.60 -26.50
N SER A 349 0.11 0.92 -26.12
CA SER A 349 -0.11 -0.49 -26.43
C SER A 349 0.03 -0.76 -27.94
N PRO A 350 0.60 -1.92 -28.35
CA PRO A 350 0.83 -2.24 -29.75
C PRO A 350 -0.47 -2.29 -30.56
N MET A 351 -0.38 -2.10 -31.88
CA MET A 351 -1.53 -2.13 -32.79
C MET A 351 -2.21 -3.50 -32.88
N SER A 352 -1.53 -4.56 -32.44
CA SER A 352 -2.09 -5.91 -32.35
C SER A 352 -3.15 -6.06 -31.25
N THR A 353 -3.26 -5.13 -30.33
CA THR A 353 -4.29 -5.08 -29.30
C THR A 353 -5.40 -4.09 -29.64
N ILE A 354 -6.65 -4.44 -29.32
CA ILE A 354 -7.82 -3.53 -29.48
C ILE A 354 -7.92 -2.51 -28.35
N HIS A 355 -7.18 -2.70 -27.25
CA HIS A 355 -7.22 -1.82 -26.07
C HIS A 355 -6.07 -0.82 -26.13
N GLU A 356 -6.41 0.46 -26.20
CA GLU A 356 -5.46 1.55 -26.04
C GLU A 356 -5.18 1.73 -24.55
N ALA A 357 -3.93 1.65 -24.17
CA ALA A 357 -3.47 1.95 -22.82
C ALA A 357 -2.00 2.38 -22.82
N LEU A 358 -1.60 3.17 -21.84
CA LEU A 358 -0.20 3.39 -21.55
C LEU A 358 0.34 2.16 -20.80
N THR A 359 1.32 1.49 -21.39
CA THR A 359 1.98 0.30 -20.82
C THR A 359 3.37 0.66 -20.32
N PHE A 360 3.75 0.08 -19.20
CA PHE A 360 5.04 0.27 -18.54
C PHE A 360 5.67 -1.08 -18.31
N ASN A 361 6.95 -1.22 -18.67
CA ASN A 361 7.68 -2.46 -18.40
C ASN A 361 7.92 -2.64 -16.90
N GLY A 362 8.00 -3.87 -16.44
CA GLY A 362 8.21 -4.20 -15.03
C GLY A 362 9.47 -3.64 -14.39
N ASN A 363 10.48 -3.24 -15.18
CA ASN A 363 11.66 -2.53 -14.67
C ASN A 363 11.39 -1.04 -14.37
N GLU A 364 10.33 -0.47 -14.95
CA GLU A 364 9.94 0.92 -14.82
C GLU A 364 9.01 1.17 -13.62
N ALA A 365 8.62 0.11 -12.92
CA ALA A 365 7.76 0.18 -11.75
C ALA A 365 8.26 -0.71 -10.62
N GLU A 366 7.86 -0.40 -9.40
CA GLU A 366 8.15 -1.15 -8.18
C GLU A 366 6.85 -1.69 -7.60
N ILE A 367 6.81 -2.99 -7.37
CA ILE A 367 5.68 -3.66 -6.70
C ILE A 367 5.92 -3.54 -5.20
N ARG A 368 4.93 -3.07 -4.48
CA ARG A 368 4.96 -2.90 -3.03
C ARG A 368 3.90 -3.76 -2.37
N TYR A 369 4.34 -4.66 -1.53
CA TYR A 369 3.52 -5.46 -0.64
C TYR A 369 3.53 -4.86 0.75
N LYS A 370 2.36 -4.66 1.34
CA LYS A 370 2.19 -4.22 2.73
C LYS A 370 1.20 -5.13 3.42
N ARG A 371 1.53 -5.50 4.67
CA ARG A 371 0.63 -6.26 5.53
C ARG A 371 0.89 -5.96 6.99
N ALA A 372 -0.17 -5.78 7.76
CA ALA A 372 -0.09 -5.64 9.20
C ALA A 372 -0.13 -7.02 9.87
N PHE A 373 0.74 -7.20 10.85
CA PHE A 373 0.86 -8.42 11.65
C PHE A 373 0.80 -8.08 13.14
N GLU A 374 0.11 -8.90 13.90
CA GLU A 374 0.18 -8.93 15.34
C GLU A 374 0.42 -10.37 15.79
N PHE A 375 1.56 -10.64 16.41
CA PHE A 375 1.85 -11.96 16.92
C PHE A 375 2.90 -11.94 18.05
N PRO A 376 2.89 -12.97 18.92
CA PRO A 376 3.89 -13.14 19.95
C PRO A 376 5.22 -13.60 19.36
N ILE A 377 6.31 -12.99 19.79
CA ILE A 377 7.68 -13.39 19.49
C ILE A 377 8.40 -13.85 20.77
N HIS A 378 9.30 -14.79 20.62
CA HIS A 378 10.21 -15.15 21.71
C HIS A 378 11.23 -14.04 21.91
N CYS A 379 11.23 -13.47 23.13
CA CYS A 379 12.21 -12.49 23.58
C CYS A 379 12.73 -12.92 24.94
N LYS A 380 13.98 -13.33 24.98
CA LYS A 380 14.63 -13.73 26.24
C LYS A 380 14.98 -12.48 27.05
N PHE A 381 14.33 -12.33 28.21
CA PHE A 381 14.59 -11.25 29.13
C PHE A 381 15.78 -11.56 30.05
N ASP A 382 16.69 -10.57 30.22
CA ASP A 382 17.78 -10.64 31.19
C ASP A 382 17.49 -9.72 32.38
N PHE A 383 17.36 -10.33 33.57
CA PHE A 383 17.05 -9.62 34.79
C PHE A 383 18.27 -9.37 35.68
N GLY A 384 19.50 -9.63 35.20
CA GLY A 384 20.71 -9.47 35.98
C GLY A 384 20.82 -8.10 36.67
N PHE A 385 20.52 -7.05 35.96
CA PHE A 385 20.54 -5.66 36.44
C PHE A 385 19.17 -5.11 36.87
N TYR A 386 18.16 -5.95 37.05
CA TYR A 386 16.84 -5.49 37.48
C TYR A 386 16.92 -4.67 38.78
N PRO A 387 16.27 -3.49 38.86
CA PRO A 387 15.33 -2.85 37.90
C PRO A 387 15.96 -1.86 36.94
N PHE A 388 17.26 -1.79 36.79
CA PHE A 388 17.99 -0.92 35.87
C PHE A 388 18.35 -1.63 34.57
N ASP A 389 17.58 -2.66 34.21
CA ASP A 389 17.80 -3.55 33.09
C ASP A 389 17.45 -2.91 31.75
N THR A 390 18.22 -3.27 30.74
CA THR A 390 17.95 -2.99 29.33
C THR A 390 17.65 -4.31 28.64
N GLN A 391 16.53 -4.39 27.93
CA GLN A 391 16.07 -5.60 27.26
C GLN A 391 16.20 -5.43 25.75
N ILE A 392 16.69 -6.43 25.06
CA ILE A 392 16.87 -6.42 23.60
C ILE A 392 16.05 -7.55 23.02
N CYS A 393 14.95 -7.20 22.34
CA CYS A 393 14.12 -8.14 21.62
C CYS A 393 14.39 -8.02 20.12
N LYS A 394 14.32 -9.14 19.41
CA LYS A 394 14.59 -9.17 17.97
C LYS A 394 13.40 -9.79 17.22
N ILE A 395 13.19 -9.33 15.99
CA ILE A 395 12.27 -9.91 15.03
C ILE A 395 13.14 -10.48 13.92
N GLU A 396 13.13 -11.80 13.75
CA GLU A 396 13.91 -12.49 12.72
C GLU A 396 13.03 -12.84 11.53
N VAL A 397 13.33 -12.26 10.37
CA VAL A 397 12.61 -12.48 9.11
C VAL A 397 13.51 -13.15 8.10
N SER A 398 13.00 -14.15 7.43
CA SER A 398 13.69 -14.86 6.36
C SER A 398 12.73 -15.12 5.18
N LEU A 399 13.25 -15.18 3.98
CA LEU A 399 12.50 -15.69 2.83
C LEU A 399 12.29 -17.20 2.95
N SER A 400 11.27 -17.73 2.26
CA SER A 400 11.11 -19.18 2.14
C SER A 400 12.36 -19.83 1.51
N SER A 401 12.66 -21.07 1.87
CA SER A 401 13.87 -21.78 1.38
C SER A 401 13.94 -21.84 -0.15
N ARG A 402 12.81 -21.79 -0.84
CA ARG A 402 12.74 -21.72 -2.30
C ARG A 402 13.17 -20.35 -2.83
N ASP A 403 12.64 -19.28 -2.20
CA ASP A 403 12.88 -17.91 -2.66
C ASP A 403 14.30 -17.44 -2.32
N GLN A 404 14.90 -17.91 -1.21
CA GLN A 404 16.28 -17.61 -0.81
C GLN A 404 17.33 -17.95 -1.87
N ARG A 405 17.06 -18.95 -2.71
CA ARG A 405 17.98 -19.34 -3.78
C ARG A 405 18.13 -18.27 -4.86
N MET A 406 17.08 -17.47 -5.07
CA MET A 406 16.98 -16.52 -6.20
C MET A 406 16.80 -15.08 -5.75
N ALA A 407 16.48 -14.83 -4.47
CA ALA A 407 16.22 -13.52 -3.92
C ALA A 407 16.92 -13.32 -2.57
N VAL A 408 17.16 -12.07 -2.21
CA VAL A 408 17.76 -11.67 -0.93
C VAL A 408 17.04 -10.43 -0.41
N LEU A 409 16.82 -10.38 0.92
CA LEU A 409 16.27 -9.20 1.59
C LEU A 409 17.35 -8.11 1.64
N ASN A 410 16.95 -6.87 1.41
CA ASN A 410 17.82 -5.70 1.49
C ASN A 410 17.08 -4.58 2.23
N PRO A 411 17.63 -4.02 3.31
CA PRO A 411 17.03 -2.89 4.00
C PRO A 411 16.88 -1.66 3.09
N ILE A 412 15.77 -0.92 3.21
CA ILE A 412 15.51 0.26 2.36
C ILE A 412 16.52 1.39 2.63
N ASN A 413 16.87 1.63 3.91
CA ASN A 413 17.88 2.61 4.36
C ASN A 413 18.51 2.10 5.66
N GLU A 414 19.82 2.09 5.76
CA GLU A 414 20.55 1.58 6.93
C GLU A 414 20.13 2.26 8.25
N ALA A 415 19.71 3.52 8.21
CA ALA A 415 19.37 4.31 9.41
C ALA A 415 17.87 4.34 9.76
N LYS A 416 16.95 3.85 8.91
CA LYS A 416 15.49 4.00 9.11
C LYS A 416 14.66 2.81 8.66
N ASN A 417 15.20 1.61 8.71
CA ASN A 417 14.48 0.41 8.25
C ASN A 417 13.42 -0.07 9.24
N ILE A 418 13.54 0.34 10.49
CA ILE A 418 12.51 0.17 11.49
C ILE A 418 12.07 1.56 11.96
N GLN A 419 10.80 1.83 11.94
CA GLN A 419 10.21 3.09 12.36
C GLN A 419 9.10 2.79 13.36
N ALA A 420 9.00 3.60 14.42
CA ALA A 420 7.81 3.62 15.25
C ALA A 420 6.84 4.68 14.69
N LEU A 421 5.60 4.30 14.47
CA LEU A 421 4.56 5.22 14.02
C LEU A 421 4.30 6.30 15.08
N TYR A 422 4.39 5.92 16.36
CA TYR A 422 4.24 6.80 17.50
C TYR A 422 5.57 6.95 18.22
N LYS A 423 6.02 8.18 18.37
CA LYS A 423 7.32 8.52 19.01
C LYS A 423 7.39 8.16 20.50
N ASN A 424 6.24 7.92 21.14
CA ASN A 424 6.10 7.59 22.57
C ASN A 424 5.20 6.35 22.73
N ILE A 425 5.70 5.18 22.32
CA ILE A 425 5.07 3.92 22.74
C ILE A 425 5.48 3.68 24.18
N ASN A 426 4.67 4.18 25.12
CA ASN A 426 4.86 3.97 26.54
C ASN A 426 4.15 2.66 26.93
N ILE A 427 4.94 1.63 27.16
CA ILE A 427 4.47 0.40 27.76
C ILE A 427 4.60 0.56 29.27
N LEU A 428 3.61 0.16 30.06
CA LEU A 428 3.48 0.38 31.51
C LEU A 428 4.80 0.35 32.33
N GLN A 429 5.76 -0.47 31.95
CA GLN A 429 7.02 -0.67 32.68
C GLN A 429 8.28 -0.35 31.86
N PHE A 430 8.14 -0.12 30.54
CA PHE A 430 9.26 0.10 29.63
C PHE A 430 9.01 1.28 28.69
N TYR A 431 10.10 1.82 28.15
CA TYR A 431 10.05 2.69 26.99
C TYR A 431 11.04 2.17 25.94
N ILE A 432 10.74 2.44 24.67
CA ILE A 432 11.64 2.11 23.57
C ILE A 432 12.80 3.12 23.58
N TYR A 433 14.01 2.60 23.79
CA TYR A 433 15.21 3.40 23.81
C TYR A 433 15.80 3.55 22.40
N ASP A 434 15.92 2.44 21.66
CA ASP A 434 16.50 2.41 20.33
C ASP A 434 15.89 1.30 19.48
N MET A 435 15.97 1.46 18.15
CA MET A 435 15.56 0.46 17.18
C MET A 435 16.51 0.48 15.99
N TYR A 436 17.08 -0.67 15.67
CA TYR A 436 17.99 -0.83 14.53
C TYR A 436 17.79 -2.17 13.83
N THR A 437 18.37 -2.29 12.65
CA THR A 437 18.25 -3.49 11.82
C THR A 437 19.62 -3.97 11.39
N GLU A 438 19.75 -5.28 11.23
CA GLU A 438 20.97 -5.93 10.80
C GLU A 438 20.65 -7.07 9.82
N MET A 439 21.53 -7.26 8.84
CA MET A 439 21.50 -8.43 7.97
C MET A 439 22.45 -9.49 8.51
N VAL A 440 21.93 -10.66 8.82
CA VAL A 440 22.69 -11.77 9.42
C VAL A 440 22.79 -12.92 8.42
N GLY A 441 23.96 -13.56 8.35
CA GLY A 441 24.26 -14.67 7.45
C GLY A 441 25.29 -14.31 6.38
N SER A 442 25.92 -15.33 5.78
CA SER A 442 27.01 -15.16 4.81
C SER A 442 26.61 -14.41 3.52
N GLU A 443 25.32 -14.40 3.18
CA GLU A 443 24.75 -13.75 1.99
C GLU A 443 23.55 -12.84 2.33
N GLY A 444 23.40 -12.38 3.59
CA GLY A 444 22.25 -11.59 4.00
C GLY A 444 20.95 -12.41 4.01
N GLU A 445 20.99 -13.64 4.50
CA GLU A 445 19.86 -14.58 4.45
C GLU A 445 18.73 -14.21 5.39
N LYS A 446 19.03 -13.47 6.45
CA LYS A 446 18.08 -13.08 7.49
C LYS A 446 18.11 -11.58 7.71
N PHE A 447 16.95 -10.98 7.72
CA PHE A 447 16.73 -9.62 8.21
C PHE A 447 16.36 -9.69 9.68
N VAL A 448 17.11 -9.00 10.54
CA VAL A 448 16.87 -8.96 11.98
C VAL A 448 16.61 -7.50 12.38
N ALA A 449 15.46 -7.26 13.00
CA ALA A 449 15.11 -5.98 13.58
C ALA A 449 15.21 -6.08 15.10
N TYR A 450 15.99 -5.20 15.70
CA TYR A 450 16.20 -5.11 17.15
C TYR A 450 15.40 -3.99 17.74
N ILE A 451 14.73 -4.25 18.85
CA ILE A 451 14.01 -3.28 19.66
C ILE A 451 14.65 -3.26 21.06
N VAL A 452 15.19 -2.12 21.43
CA VAL A 452 15.86 -1.93 22.72
C VAL A 452 14.92 -1.24 23.69
N PHE A 453 14.61 -1.91 24.79
CA PHE A 453 13.76 -1.38 25.85
C PHE A 453 14.56 -1.03 27.08
N LYS A 454 14.24 0.08 27.73
CA LYS A 454 14.70 0.40 29.09
C LYS A 454 13.53 0.45 30.04
N ARG A 455 13.76 -0.08 31.26
CA ARG A 455 12.74 -0.13 32.30
C ARG A 455 12.54 1.22 32.98
N LEU A 456 11.29 1.55 33.26
CA LEU A 456 10.87 2.67 34.10
C LEU A 456 10.95 2.24 35.58
N PHE A 457 12.05 2.55 36.26
CA PHE A 457 12.33 2.08 37.62
C PHE A 457 11.66 2.90 38.73
N THR A 458 11.04 4.04 38.42
CA THR A 458 10.47 4.99 39.41
C THR A 458 9.46 4.32 40.35
N ASN A 459 8.58 3.50 39.84
CA ASN A 459 7.60 2.78 40.65
C ASN A 459 8.30 1.80 41.65
N ILE A 460 9.27 1.03 41.19
CA ILE A 460 10.02 0.09 42.01
C ILE A 460 10.85 0.83 43.07
N PHE A 461 11.41 2.00 42.71
CA PHE A 461 12.12 2.84 43.64
C PHE A 461 11.22 3.29 44.80
N THR A 462 10.00 3.75 44.53
CA THR A 462 9.06 4.21 45.55
C THR A 462 8.43 3.10 46.34
N THR A 463 8.15 1.93 45.74
CA THR A 463 7.45 0.83 46.40
C THR A 463 8.36 -0.15 47.11
N THR A 464 9.65 -0.22 46.73
CA THR A 464 10.59 -1.23 47.30
C THR A 464 11.77 -0.57 47.98
N TYR A 465 12.55 0.28 47.29
CA TYR A 465 13.78 0.84 47.85
C TYR A 465 13.53 1.82 48.99
N ILE A 466 12.58 2.73 48.89
CA ILE A 466 12.26 3.69 49.95
C ILE A 466 11.76 2.97 51.23
N PRO A 467 10.75 2.07 51.17
CA PRO A 467 10.29 1.37 52.37
C PRO A 467 11.36 0.52 53.04
N THR A 468 12.19 -0.20 52.27
CA THR A 468 13.27 -1.01 52.81
C THR A 468 14.36 -0.17 53.49
N LEU A 469 14.72 0.98 52.89
CA LEU A 469 15.67 1.94 53.47
C LEU A 469 15.10 2.52 54.77
N CYS A 470 13.82 2.90 54.82
CA CYS A 470 13.18 3.37 56.06
C CYS A 470 13.23 2.32 57.18
N LEU A 471 12.96 1.04 56.85
CA LEU A 471 13.03 -0.05 57.83
C LEU A 471 14.46 -0.32 58.30
N GLN A 472 15.48 -0.20 57.44
CA GLN A 472 16.89 -0.25 57.84
C GLN A 472 17.24 0.87 58.84
N ILE A 473 16.81 2.10 58.54
CA ILE A 473 17.04 3.26 59.41
C ILE A 473 16.35 3.04 60.77
N VAL A 474 15.10 2.54 60.79
CA VAL A 474 14.39 2.23 62.04
C VAL A 474 15.17 1.19 62.87
N ALA A 475 15.68 0.13 62.22
CA ALA A 475 16.50 -0.87 62.92
C ALA A 475 17.82 -0.29 63.46
N LEU A 476 18.47 0.62 62.69
CA LEU A 476 19.68 1.26 63.18
C LEU A 476 19.42 2.25 64.32
N ILE A 477 18.26 2.92 64.34
CA ILE A 477 17.87 3.82 65.45
C ILE A 477 17.73 3.05 66.76
N THR A 478 17.29 1.77 66.74
CA THR A 478 17.21 0.97 68.00
C THR A 478 18.53 0.83 68.70
N LEU A 479 19.69 0.87 67.99
CA LEU A 479 21.03 0.81 68.60
C LEU A 479 21.34 2.01 69.53
N PHE A 480 20.61 3.11 69.40
CA PHE A 480 20.76 4.33 70.20
C PHE A 480 19.76 4.37 71.40
N ILE A 481 18.81 3.44 71.50
CA ILE A 481 17.88 3.35 72.63
C ILE A 481 18.66 2.88 73.87
N SER A 482 18.26 3.40 75.03
CA SER A 482 18.89 3.01 76.33
C SER A 482 18.64 1.53 76.61
N GLU A 483 19.63 0.87 77.20
CA GLU A 483 19.64 -0.57 77.53
C GLU A 483 18.45 -0.99 78.44
N ASP A 484 17.90 -0.07 79.25
CA ASP A 484 16.74 -0.31 80.12
C ASP A 484 15.42 -0.58 79.36
N ARG A 485 15.34 -0.37 78.03
CA ARG A 485 14.15 -0.53 77.17
C ARG A 485 14.27 -1.72 76.20
N PHE A 486 14.89 -2.80 76.66
CA PHE A 486 15.15 -4.00 75.83
C PHE A 486 13.89 -4.53 75.10
N ASP A 487 12.76 -4.71 75.87
CA ASP A 487 11.51 -5.20 75.23
C ASP A 487 11.04 -4.34 74.08
N THR A 488 11.14 -3.02 74.19
CA THR A 488 10.76 -2.11 73.11
C THR A 488 11.66 -2.25 71.90
N THR A 489 12.96 -2.36 72.12
CA THR A 489 13.98 -2.48 71.07
C THR A 489 13.81 -3.78 70.29
N VAL A 490 13.64 -4.91 70.99
CA VAL A 490 13.43 -6.23 70.42
C VAL A 490 12.12 -6.27 69.58
N ASN A 491 11.03 -5.70 70.12
CA ASN A 491 9.76 -5.68 69.39
C ASN A 491 9.85 -4.87 68.08
N VAL A 492 10.56 -3.76 68.09
CA VAL A 492 10.76 -2.92 66.89
C VAL A 492 11.65 -3.67 65.87
N THR A 493 12.76 -4.27 66.29
CA THR A 493 13.66 -4.98 65.36
C THR A 493 13.05 -6.25 64.79
N LEU A 494 12.31 -7.03 65.57
CA LEU A 494 11.57 -8.19 65.10
C LEU A 494 10.46 -7.78 64.10
N THR A 495 9.71 -6.71 64.43
CA THR A 495 8.68 -6.20 63.54
C THR A 495 9.27 -5.71 62.21
N ALA A 496 10.38 -4.96 62.27
CA ALA A 496 11.10 -4.51 61.08
C ALA A 496 11.58 -5.70 60.23
N THR A 497 12.13 -6.74 60.85
CA THR A 497 12.58 -7.97 60.17
C THR A 497 11.42 -8.71 59.50
N LEU A 498 10.26 -8.81 60.17
CA LEU A 498 9.07 -9.45 59.62
C LEU A 498 8.53 -8.69 58.41
N VAL A 499 8.40 -7.37 58.50
CA VAL A 499 7.95 -6.52 57.37
C VAL A 499 8.96 -6.61 56.23
N MET A 500 10.25 -6.61 56.52
CA MET A 500 11.31 -6.75 55.50
C MET A 500 11.19 -8.09 54.75
N TYR A 501 10.92 -9.19 55.49
CA TYR A 501 10.69 -10.50 54.89
C TYR A 501 9.45 -10.54 54.01
N THR A 502 8.36 -9.89 54.41
CA THR A 502 7.14 -9.81 53.57
C THR A 502 7.37 -8.99 52.28
N LEU A 503 8.13 -7.90 52.35
CA LEU A 503 8.53 -7.14 51.17
C LEU A 503 9.43 -7.98 50.25
N TYR A 504 10.40 -8.70 50.80
CA TYR A 504 11.24 -9.63 50.03
C TYR A 504 10.39 -10.69 49.29
N GLN A 505 9.44 -11.32 49.97
CA GLN A 505 8.53 -12.31 49.36
C GLN A 505 7.66 -11.69 48.27
N SER A 506 7.12 -10.49 48.48
CA SER A 506 6.30 -9.80 47.51
C SER A 506 7.05 -9.51 46.20
N VAL A 507 8.27 -8.99 46.32
CA VAL A 507 9.13 -8.70 45.15
C VAL A 507 9.58 -9.99 44.46
N SER A 508 10.02 -10.99 45.24
CA SER A 508 10.49 -12.28 44.71
C SER A 508 9.40 -13.04 43.94
N SER A 509 8.15 -12.97 44.39
CA SER A 509 7.01 -13.64 43.73
C SER A 509 6.54 -12.90 42.46
N SER A 510 6.81 -11.61 42.33
CA SER A 510 6.44 -10.82 41.16
C SER A 510 7.40 -10.97 39.98
N LEU A 511 8.57 -11.53 40.18
CA LEU A 511 9.62 -11.73 39.20
C LEU A 511 9.80 -13.18 38.81
N PRO A 512 10.23 -13.48 37.57
CA PRO A 512 10.53 -14.85 37.18
C PRO A 512 11.68 -15.42 38.02
N SER A 513 11.59 -16.73 38.34
CA SER A 513 12.65 -17.47 38.98
C SER A 513 13.85 -17.58 38.03
N THR A 514 14.99 -17.07 38.46
CA THR A 514 16.26 -17.11 37.72
C THR A 514 17.27 -17.97 38.42
N ALA A 515 18.18 -18.61 37.70
CA ALA A 515 19.28 -19.38 38.27
C ALA A 515 20.41 -18.47 38.83
N TYR A 516 20.28 -17.17 38.71
CA TYR A 516 21.26 -16.16 39.17
C TYR A 516 20.55 -15.10 40.03
N ASN A 517 21.30 -14.46 40.92
CA ASN A 517 20.79 -13.36 41.71
C ASN A 517 20.68 -12.08 40.87
N LYS A 518 19.56 -11.39 41.00
CA LYS A 518 19.32 -10.09 40.42
C LYS A 518 19.94 -8.99 41.29
N MET A 519 20.20 -7.81 40.74
CA MET A 519 20.71 -6.70 41.54
C MET A 519 19.82 -6.33 42.71
N ILE A 520 18.50 -6.38 42.54
CA ILE A 520 17.54 -6.15 43.62
C ILE A 520 17.64 -7.19 44.72
N ASP A 521 18.00 -8.46 44.41
CA ASP A 521 18.13 -9.52 45.41
C ASP A 521 19.26 -9.24 46.40
N TYR A 522 20.39 -8.67 45.92
CA TYR A 522 21.48 -8.27 46.82
C TYR A 522 21.05 -7.17 47.79
N TRP A 523 20.29 -6.18 47.31
CA TRP A 523 19.72 -5.13 48.15
C TRP A 523 18.76 -5.70 49.18
N LEU A 524 17.81 -6.52 48.79
CA LEU A 524 16.77 -7.07 49.65
C LEU A 524 17.34 -8.07 50.69
N ILE A 525 18.31 -8.90 50.29
CA ILE A 525 18.98 -9.84 51.21
C ILE A 525 19.77 -9.04 52.26
N PHE A 526 20.55 -8.06 51.86
CA PHE A 526 21.27 -7.22 52.80
C PHE A 526 20.32 -6.47 53.76
N SER A 527 19.25 -5.89 53.21
CA SER A 527 18.21 -5.20 53.98
C SER A 527 17.50 -6.10 54.98
N LEU A 528 17.34 -7.38 54.66
CA LEU A 528 16.74 -8.38 55.55
C LEU A 528 17.71 -8.82 56.65
N ILE A 529 18.99 -9.04 56.32
CA ILE A 529 20.01 -9.51 57.28
C ILE A 529 20.31 -8.40 58.29
N MET A 530 20.32 -7.13 57.95
CA MET A 530 20.70 -6.04 58.85
C MET A 530 19.84 -5.92 60.11
N PRO A 531 18.51 -5.83 60.07
CA PRO A 531 17.68 -5.83 61.28
C PRO A 531 17.87 -7.08 62.13
N PHE A 532 18.10 -8.24 61.49
CA PHE A 532 18.40 -9.49 62.21
C PHE A 532 19.74 -9.44 62.98
N VAL A 533 20.79 -8.91 62.37
CA VAL A 533 22.11 -8.72 63.04
C VAL A 533 21.99 -7.74 64.20
N VAL A 534 21.21 -6.66 64.02
CA VAL A 534 20.92 -5.70 65.11
C VAL A 534 20.21 -6.39 66.27
N PHE A 535 19.14 -7.19 65.94
CA PHE A 535 18.43 -7.98 66.94
C PHE A 535 19.37 -8.92 67.72
N VAL A 536 20.19 -9.70 67.02
CA VAL A 536 21.16 -10.61 67.66
C VAL A 536 22.14 -9.85 68.59
N LEU A 537 22.63 -8.70 68.14
CA LEU A 537 23.52 -7.86 68.95
C LEU A 537 22.83 -7.35 70.22
N GLU A 538 21.58 -6.90 70.13
CA GLU A 538 20.76 -6.44 71.25
C GLU A 538 20.53 -7.55 72.28
N VAL A 539 20.19 -8.75 71.81
CA VAL A 539 20.03 -9.94 72.67
C VAL A 539 21.34 -10.30 73.37
N LEU A 540 22.48 -10.27 72.66
CA LEU A 540 23.79 -10.56 73.24
C LEU A 540 24.21 -9.55 74.34
N ILE A 541 23.91 -8.24 74.09
CA ILE A 541 24.17 -7.17 75.08
C ILE A 541 23.33 -7.45 76.37
N GLU A 542 22.04 -7.78 76.18
CA GLU A 542 21.14 -8.05 77.31
C GLU A 542 21.57 -9.30 78.13
N LEU A 543 21.94 -10.39 77.46
CA LEU A 543 22.46 -11.61 78.14
C LEU A 543 23.74 -11.30 78.94
N LEU A 544 24.58 -10.40 78.43
CA LEU A 544 25.78 -9.97 79.18
C LEU A 544 25.43 -9.05 80.36
N ASN A 545 24.40 -8.20 80.24
CA ASN A 545 23.89 -7.41 81.34
C ASN A 545 23.43 -8.25 82.47
N GLN A 546 22.56 -9.25 82.22
CA GLN A 546 22.07 -10.19 83.20
C GLN A 546 23.20 -11.02 83.80
N SER A 547 24.19 -11.43 83.01
CA SER A 547 25.37 -12.19 83.51
C SER A 547 26.34 -11.33 84.36
N LEU A 548 26.34 -10.02 84.15
CA LEU A 548 27.12 -9.05 84.95
C LEU A 548 26.47 -8.78 86.31
N GLU A 549 25.14 -8.77 86.37
CA GLU A 549 24.36 -8.71 87.65
C GLU A 549 24.62 -9.90 88.55
N SER A 550 24.75 -11.10 87.96
CA SER A 550 24.99 -12.32 88.67
C SER A 550 26.43 -12.55 89.14
N GLY A 551 27.40 -11.81 88.57
CA GLY A 551 28.83 -11.92 88.98
C GLY A 551 29.76 -11.08 88.09
N PRO A 552 30.26 -9.92 88.59
CA PRO A 552 31.08 -9.02 87.78
C PRO A 552 32.47 -9.63 87.50
N SER A 553 32.83 -9.72 86.22
CA SER A 553 34.14 -10.14 85.71
C SER A 553 34.71 -9.10 84.79
N LYS A 554 36.03 -8.82 84.94
CA LYS A 554 36.74 -7.83 84.04
C LYS A 554 36.60 -8.20 82.53
N LEU A 555 36.54 -9.54 82.25
CA LEU A 555 36.38 -10.02 80.90
C LEU A 555 34.98 -9.68 80.35
N LYS A 556 33.90 -9.95 81.12
CA LYS A 556 32.53 -9.62 80.71
C LYS A 556 32.31 -8.14 80.51
N LEU A 557 32.91 -7.28 81.33
CA LEU A 557 32.83 -5.85 81.21
C LEU A 557 33.53 -5.34 79.87
N ARG A 558 34.72 -5.88 79.59
CA ARG A 558 35.41 -5.60 78.33
C ARG A 558 34.61 -6.05 77.15
N LEU A 559 33.98 -7.24 77.18
CA LEU A 559 33.14 -7.76 76.10
C LEU A 559 31.90 -6.85 75.89
N LYS A 560 31.26 -6.42 76.97
CA LYS A 560 30.12 -5.51 76.90
C LYS A 560 30.54 -4.17 76.21
N VAL A 561 31.63 -3.56 76.63
CA VAL A 561 32.13 -2.32 76.01
C VAL A 561 32.50 -2.49 74.52
N PHE A 562 33.05 -3.67 74.22
CA PHE A 562 33.33 -3.99 72.78
C PHE A 562 32.02 -4.12 71.97
N LEU A 563 31.01 -4.87 72.45
CA LEU A 563 29.75 -4.98 71.74
C LEU A 563 28.98 -3.64 71.60
N THR A 564 28.93 -2.86 72.70
CA THR A 564 28.15 -1.59 72.70
C THR A 564 28.81 -0.48 71.94
N ARG A 565 30.14 -0.39 71.87
CA ARG A 565 30.85 0.70 71.16
C ARG A 565 31.31 0.25 69.77
N PHE A 566 32.09 -0.84 69.70
CA PHE A 566 32.73 -1.23 68.46
C PHE A 566 31.74 -1.89 67.48
N CYS A 567 30.97 -2.90 67.95
CA CYS A 567 30.05 -3.59 67.06
C CYS A 567 28.90 -2.67 66.56
N LYS A 568 28.35 -1.78 67.42
CA LYS A 568 27.33 -0.82 66.99
C LYS A 568 27.86 0.11 65.92
N THR A 569 29.06 0.69 66.11
CA THR A 569 29.67 1.56 65.10
C THR A 569 30.04 0.83 63.81
N LEU A 570 30.49 -0.44 63.93
CA LEU A 570 30.80 -1.29 62.79
C LEU A 570 29.57 -1.59 61.96
N ILE A 571 28.45 -1.94 62.58
CA ILE A 571 27.18 -2.21 61.88
C ILE A 571 26.73 -0.97 61.10
N ILE A 572 26.74 0.20 61.73
CA ILE A 572 26.36 1.45 61.06
C ILE A 572 27.31 1.73 59.88
N GLY A 573 28.62 1.57 60.09
CA GLY A 573 29.62 1.78 59.03
C GLY A 573 29.45 0.84 57.84
N VAL A 574 29.23 -0.46 58.11
CA VAL A 574 29.00 -1.47 57.07
C VAL A 574 27.72 -1.15 56.26
N THR A 575 26.64 -0.72 56.92
CA THR A 575 25.38 -0.37 56.25
C THR A 575 25.61 0.82 55.32
N ILE A 576 26.24 1.90 55.79
CA ILE A 576 26.50 3.10 54.96
C ILE A 576 27.40 2.73 53.79
N ILE A 577 28.47 1.96 54.01
CA ILE A 577 29.37 1.56 52.91
C ILE A 577 28.61 0.70 51.89
N PHE A 578 27.80 -0.22 52.30
CA PHE A 578 26.99 -1.04 51.39
C PHE A 578 26.02 -0.16 50.57
N ASP A 579 25.23 0.68 51.20
CA ASP A 579 24.25 1.53 50.55
C ASP A 579 24.92 2.45 49.50
N VAL A 580 26.04 3.11 49.87
CA VAL A 580 26.79 3.97 48.94
C VAL A 580 27.37 3.15 47.78
N THR A 581 28.01 2.01 48.04
CA THR A 581 28.62 1.19 46.98
C THR A 581 27.58 0.62 46.04
N TYR A 582 26.44 0.18 46.56
CA TYR A 582 25.33 -0.33 45.80
C TYR A 582 24.76 0.72 44.80
N TRP A 583 24.48 1.94 45.30
CA TRP A 583 23.95 3.01 44.46
C TRP A 583 24.96 3.53 43.46
N VAL A 584 26.22 3.70 43.85
CA VAL A 584 27.30 4.14 42.95
C VAL A 584 27.48 3.14 41.79
N TYR A 585 27.50 1.84 42.11
CA TYR A 585 27.61 0.77 41.12
C TYR A 585 26.43 0.80 40.12
N ASN A 586 25.18 0.89 40.63
CA ASN A 586 24.00 0.94 39.77
C ASN A 586 23.95 2.20 38.87
N ILE A 587 24.36 3.36 39.38
CA ILE A 587 24.42 4.61 38.58
C ILE A 587 25.46 4.50 37.48
N ILE A 588 26.62 3.93 37.77
CA ILE A 588 27.70 3.76 36.77
C ILE A 588 27.23 2.80 35.68
N THR A 589 26.66 1.64 36.03
CA THR A 589 26.19 0.66 35.05
C THR A 589 25.04 1.18 34.23
N TYR A 590 24.07 1.89 34.83
CA TYR A 590 22.96 2.51 34.10
C TYR A 590 23.45 3.52 33.06
N ASN A 591 24.45 4.34 33.39
CA ASN A 591 25.04 5.32 32.48
C ASN A 591 25.94 4.69 31.41
N SER A 592 26.65 3.59 31.72
CA SER A 592 27.51 2.90 30.74
C SER A 592 26.75 2.23 29.63
N VAL A 593 25.49 1.81 29.87
CA VAL A 593 24.59 1.23 28.87
C VAL A 593 23.86 2.32 28.08
N SER A 594 23.96 3.59 28.52
CA SER A 594 23.36 4.73 27.80
C SER A 594 24.32 5.47 26.84
N ASN A 595 25.60 5.12 26.83
CA ASN A 595 26.60 5.53 25.86
C ASN A 595 26.90 4.35 24.91
#